data_8e0e1bd69ae3381eccea1b22e3a85034
#
_entry.id   8e0e1bd69ae3381eccea1b22e3a85034
#
_cell.length_a   1.000
_cell.length_b   1.000
_cell.length_c   1.000
_cell.angle_alpha   90.00
_cell.angle_beta   90.00
_cell.angle_gamma   90.00
#
_symmetry.space_group_name_H-M   'P 1'
#
loop_
_entity.id
_entity.type
_entity.pdbx_description
1 polymer ?
#
loop_
_entity_poly.entity_id
_entity_poly.type
_entity_poly.pdbx_seq_one_letter_code
_entity_poly.pdbx_strand_id
1 'polypeptide(L)'
;MRNLPAQIARSANAASSLSDGAAEIAPILSDRTVVRLDEESAASKQAKWQTVAIEAAKQCGQNWLPRVHVPQTMAQFFQQPRRFDLQLIGSLQSDAVHLKKILAEYSAEHGDRPTSVLMLVGPEGDFTPAELSLARSHGCRPITLGPIVLRVETASIYCLSVLSYELLV
;
A
#
# COMPACT_ATOMS: atom_id res chain seq x y z
N MET A 1 -3.27 -20.25 -3.50
CA MET A 1 -3.16 -19.13 -2.53
C MET A 1 -4.17 -18.09 -2.98
N ARG A 2 -5.22 -17.80 -2.19
CA ARG A 2 -6.18 -16.75 -2.54
C ARG A 2 -5.62 -15.43 -2.08
N ASN A 3 -5.47 -14.51 -3.02
CA ASN A 3 -4.84 -13.21 -2.86
C ASN A 3 -5.69 -12.31 -1.98
N LEU A 4 -5.09 -11.78 -0.91
CA LEU A 4 -5.66 -10.67 -0.17
C LEU A 4 -5.11 -9.37 -0.76
N PRO A 5 -5.95 -8.33 -0.92
CA PRO A 5 -5.44 -7.03 -1.29
C PRO A 5 -4.42 -6.57 -0.25
N ALA A 6 -3.25 -6.18 -0.73
CA ALA A 6 -2.16 -5.72 0.12
C ALA A 6 -2.16 -4.19 0.17
N GLN A 7 -2.02 -3.65 1.35
CA GLN A 7 -1.66 -2.25 1.53
C GLN A 7 -0.17 -2.16 1.82
N ILE A 8 0.47 -1.23 1.16
CA ILE A 8 1.89 -1.00 1.28
C ILE A 8 2.07 0.40 1.86
N ALA A 9 2.52 0.46 3.09
CA ALA A 9 2.94 1.71 3.70
C ALA A 9 4.47 1.76 3.70
N ARG A 10 5.03 2.85 3.17
CA ARG A 10 6.46 3.13 3.22
C ARG A 10 6.69 4.31 4.14
N SER A 11 7.62 4.18 5.08
CA SER A 11 8.10 5.28 5.91
C SER A 11 9.61 5.43 5.73
N ALA A 12 10.06 6.61 5.37
CA ALA A 12 11.46 6.97 5.28
C ALA A 12 11.94 7.60 6.60
N ASN A 13 11.91 6.82 7.68
CA ASN A 13 12.58 7.23 8.92
C ASN A 13 13.77 6.32 9.20
N ALA A 14 14.85 6.58 8.53
CA ALA A 14 16.24 6.39 8.97
C ALA A 14 17.14 6.70 7.79
N ALA A 15 18.01 7.62 8.00
CA ALA A 15 18.96 8.18 7.03
C ALA A 15 20.03 7.18 6.57
N SER A 16 19.72 5.96 6.20
CA SER A 16 20.78 5.10 5.64
C SER A 16 20.36 3.85 4.87
N SER A 17 19.09 3.51 4.70
CA SER A 17 18.80 2.31 3.92
C SER A 17 17.41 2.33 3.31
N LEU A 18 17.26 3.10 2.29
CA LEU A 18 16.16 3.07 1.36
C LEU A 18 16.36 1.92 0.37
N SER A 19 16.56 0.72 0.86
CA SER A 19 16.46 -0.45 0.00
C SER A 19 14.98 -0.71 -0.28
N ASP A 20 14.64 -0.54 -1.47
CA ASP A 20 13.54 -0.88 -2.38
C ASP A 20 12.35 -1.71 -1.87
N GLY A 21 11.83 -1.50 -0.65
CA GLY A 21 10.73 -2.31 -0.15
C GLY A 21 9.72 -1.57 0.72
N ALA A 22 8.56 -2.17 0.92
CA ALA A 22 7.57 -1.69 1.87
C ALA A 22 8.08 -1.81 3.31
N ALA A 23 8.00 -0.72 4.09
CA ALA A 23 8.34 -0.77 5.52
C ALA A 23 7.24 -1.49 6.33
N GLU A 24 5.99 -1.32 5.92
CA GLU A 24 4.83 -1.94 6.54
C GLU A 24 3.89 -2.51 5.48
N ILE A 25 3.28 -3.64 5.78
CA ILE A 25 2.25 -4.28 4.99
C ILE A 25 1.02 -4.45 5.87
N ALA A 26 -0.08 -3.82 5.49
CA ALA A 26 -1.35 -3.94 6.18
C ALA A 26 -2.38 -4.64 5.27
N PRO A 27 -2.68 -5.93 5.48
CA PRO A 27 -3.71 -6.61 4.72
C PRO A 27 -5.09 -6.04 5.02
N ILE A 28 -5.80 -5.57 3.99
CA ILE A 28 -7.16 -5.03 4.14
C ILE A 28 -8.19 -6.07 3.74
N LEU A 29 -9.16 -6.25 4.60
CA LEU A 29 -10.38 -7.00 4.33
C LEU A 29 -11.34 -6.07 3.59
N SER A 30 -11.31 -6.11 2.26
CA SER A 30 -12.27 -5.37 1.43
C SER A 30 -13.63 -6.06 1.45
N ASP A 31 -14.71 -5.29 1.32
CA ASP A 31 -16.08 -5.79 1.24
C ASP A 31 -16.29 -6.79 0.07
N ARG A 32 -15.44 -6.70 -0.95
CA ARG A 32 -15.42 -7.64 -2.10
C ARG A 32 -14.61 -8.90 -1.86
N THR A 33 -13.91 -9.01 -0.74
CA THR A 33 -13.20 -10.24 -0.39
C THR A 33 -14.14 -11.25 0.25
N VAL A 34 -14.21 -12.46 -0.32
CA VAL A 34 -15.05 -13.57 0.13
C VAL A 34 -14.59 -14.18 1.47
N VAL A 35 -13.41 -13.79 1.96
CA VAL A 35 -12.79 -14.42 3.13
C VAL A 35 -13.17 -13.69 4.41
N ARG A 36 -14.08 -14.27 5.17
CA ARG A 36 -14.28 -13.89 6.58
C ARG A 36 -13.20 -14.56 7.42
N LEU A 37 -12.46 -13.77 8.18
CA LEU A 37 -11.43 -14.26 9.12
C LEU A 37 -11.94 -14.03 10.53
N ASP A 38 -11.90 -15.09 11.36
CA ASP A 38 -11.93 -14.94 12.80
C ASP A 38 -10.55 -14.47 13.32
N GLU A 39 -10.48 -14.07 14.57
CA GLU A 39 -9.26 -13.49 15.16
C GLU A 39 -8.09 -14.49 15.16
N GLU A 40 -8.33 -15.77 15.42
CA GLU A 40 -7.30 -16.81 15.44
C GLU A 40 -6.72 -17.04 14.03
N SER A 41 -7.59 -17.15 13.03
CA SER A 41 -7.19 -17.27 11.63
C SER A 41 -6.44 -16.02 11.13
N ALA A 42 -6.83 -14.84 11.57
CA ALA A 42 -6.16 -13.59 11.24
C ALA A 42 -4.74 -13.52 11.81
N ALA A 43 -4.57 -13.87 13.09
CA ALA A 43 -3.26 -13.92 13.75
C ALA A 43 -2.34 -14.99 13.11
N SER A 44 -2.88 -16.19 12.83
CA SER A 44 -2.14 -17.26 12.16
C SER A 44 -1.66 -16.83 10.76
N LYS A 45 -2.49 -16.15 9.98
CA LYS A 45 -2.09 -15.62 8.67
C LYS A 45 -1.02 -14.54 8.78
N GLN A 46 -1.19 -13.60 9.71
CA GLN A 46 -0.21 -12.56 9.96
C GLN A 46 1.17 -13.16 10.27
N ALA A 47 1.24 -14.16 11.15
CA ALA A 47 2.50 -14.83 11.51
C ALA A 47 3.16 -15.49 10.28
N LYS A 48 2.37 -16.17 9.44
CA LYS A 48 2.87 -16.78 8.18
C LYS A 48 3.42 -15.73 7.22
N TRP A 49 2.71 -14.63 7.00
CA TRP A 49 3.17 -13.56 6.11
C TRP A 49 4.39 -12.83 6.68
N GLN A 50 4.45 -12.64 8.01
CA GLN A 50 5.64 -12.07 8.65
C GLN A 50 6.87 -12.96 8.43
N THR A 51 6.73 -14.29 8.51
CA THR A 51 7.81 -15.22 8.20
C THR A 51 8.27 -15.08 6.76
N VAL A 52 7.34 -15.00 5.81
CA VAL A 52 7.68 -14.77 4.38
C VAL A 52 8.41 -13.44 4.18
N ALA A 53 7.97 -12.37 4.86
CA ALA A 53 8.63 -11.07 4.78
C ALA A 53 10.06 -11.11 5.35
N ILE A 54 10.29 -11.85 6.45
CA ILE A 54 11.62 -12.06 7.03
C ILE A 54 12.54 -12.80 6.04
N GLU A 55 12.06 -13.89 5.45
CA GLU A 55 12.86 -14.65 4.48
C GLU A 55 13.17 -13.83 3.21
N ALA A 56 12.21 -13.05 2.73
CA ALA A 56 12.45 -12.13 1.62
C ALA A 56 13.50 -11.06 1.96
N ALA A 57 13.43 -10.46 3.15
CA ALA A 57 14.40 -9.47 3.60
C ALA A 57 15.81 -10.06 3.71
N LYS A 58 15.96 -11.27 4.22
CA LYS A 58 17.24 -12.00 4.25
C LYS A 58 17.78 -12.24 2.85
N GLN A 59 16.93 -12.69 1.93
CA GLN A 59 17.32 -13.01 0.56
C GLN A 59 17.83 -11.78 -0.20
N CYS A 60 17.21 -10.61 -0.03
CA CYS A 60 17.64 -9.38 -0.70
C CYS A 60 18.66 -8.55 0.10
N GLY A 61 19.09 -9.00 1.27
CA GLY A 61 20.11 -8.34 2.08
C GLY A 61 19.63 -7.05 2.76
N GLN A 62 18.33 -6.91 3.01
CA GLN A 62 17.78 -5.75 3.71
C GLN A 62 18.23 -5.71 5.18
N ASN A 63 18.61 -4.52 5.66
CA ASN A 63 19.01 -4.31 7.05
C ASN A 63 17.84 -4.03 8.01
N TRP A 64 16.60 -4.03 7.51
CA TRP A 64 15.38 -3.82 8.27
C TRP A 64 14.32 -4.85 7.87
N LEU A 65 13.38 -5.13 8.78
CA LEU A 65 12.32 -6.10 8.55
C LEU A 65 10.99 -5.40 8.30
N PRO A 66 10.30 -5.68 7.19
CA PRO A 66 8.95 -5.18 6.96
C PRO A 66 8.02 -5.69 8.07
N ARG A 67 7.20 -4.80 8.61
CA ARG A 67 6.17 -5.18 9.57
C ARG A 67 4.90 -5.57 8.85
N VAL A 68 4.43 -6.79 9.08
CA VAL A 68 3.13 -7.25 8.61
C VAL A 68 2.09 -7.09 9.72
N HIS A 69 1.03 -6.36 9.45
CA HIS A 69 -0.08 -6.16 10.38
C HIS A 69 -1.10 -7.30 10.32
N VAL A 70 -1.88 -7.43 11.37
CA VAL A 70 -3.06 -8.31 11.37
C VAL A 70 -4.05 -7.79 10.32
N PRO A 71 -4.70 -8.69 9.55
CA PRO A 71 -5.77 -8.30 8.63
C PRO A 71 -6.86 -7.49 9.32
N GLN A 72 -7.26 -6.39 8.71
CA GLN A 72 -8.22 -5.44 9.28
C GLN A 72 -9.08 -4.83 8.19
N THR A 73 -10.23 -4.29 8.53
CA THR A 73 -11.04 -3.52 7.59
C THR A 73 -10.40 -2.18 7.28
N MET A 74 -10.78 -1.56 6.17
CA MET A 74 -10.31 -0.21 5.83
C MET A 74 -10.70 0.82 6.91
N ALA A 75 -11.88 0.69 7.51
CA ALA A 75 -12.31 1.55 8.60
C ALA A 75 -11.41 1.40 9.85
N GLN A 76 -11.09 0.18 10.25
CA GLN A 76 -10.17 -0.08 11.36
C GLN A 76 -8.75 0.45 11.07
N PHE A 77 -8.31 0.35 9.83
CA PHE A 77 -7.00 0.88 9.43
C PHE A 77 -6.94 2.41 9.61
N PHE A 78 -7.94 3.14 9.16
CA PHE A 78 -7.98 4.59 9.26
C PHE A 78 -8.32 5.12 10.66
N GLN A 79 -8.87 4.31 11.55
CA GLN A 79 -9.02 4.67 12.97
C GLN A 79 -7.69 4.77 13.72
N GLN A 80 -6.63 4.14 13.21
CA GLN A 80 -5.30 4.21 13.82
C GLN A 80 -4.63 5.55 13.48
N PRO A 81 -4.00 6.24 14.45
CA PRO A 81 -3.33 7.50 14.21
C PRO A 81 -2.04 7.28 13.40
N ARG A 82 -2.16 7.34 12.10
CA ARG A 82 -1.05 7.23 11.14
C ARG A 82 -0.97 8.52 10.34
N ARG A 83 0.24 8.96 10.06
CA ARG A 83 0.49 10.11 9.20
C ARG A 83 1.41 9.70 8.07
N PHE A 84 1.00 10.02 6.86
CA PHE A 84 1.80 9.86 5.65
C PHE A 84 1.83 11.20 4.92
N ASP A 85 2.96 11.51 4.33
CA ASP A 85 3.10 12.74 3.53
C ASP A 85 2.21 12.66 2.28
N LEU A 86 2.13 11.48 1.68
CA LEU A 86 1.30 11.22 0.51
C LEU A 86 0.50 9.94 0.70
N GLN A 87 -0.79 10.00 0.45
CA GLN A 87 -1.69 8.86 0.52
C GLN A 87 -2.32 8.60 -0.84
N LEU A 88 -2.20 7.38 -1.34
CA LEU A 88 -2.60 6.96 -2.68
C LEU A 88 -3.53 5.76 -2.61
N ILE A 89 -4.46 5.68 -3.56
CA ILE A 89 -5.33 4.53 -3.76
C ILE A 89 -5.40 4.20 -5.26
N GLY A 90 -5.05 2.97 -5.62
CA GLY A 90 -5.26 2.47 -6.97
C GLY A 90 -6.75 2.43 -7.26
N SER A 91 -7.19 2.98 -8.39
CA SER A 91 -8.60 3.06 -8.75
C SER A 91 -8.80 2.93 -10.25
N LEU A 92 -9.88 2.24 -10.64
CA LEU A 92 -10.32 2.11 -12.02
C LEU A 92 -11.31 3.21 -12.42
N GLN A 93 -11.58 4.17 -11.54
CA GLN A 93 -12.51 5.27 -11.81
C GLN A 93 -11.89 6.30 -12.76
N SER A 94 -12.74 6.99 -13.52
CA SER A 94 -12.32 7.96 -14.55
C SER A 94 -11.60 9.20 -14.02
N ASP A 95 -11.71 9.48 -12.73
CA ASP A 95 -11.04 10.58 -12.05
C ASP A 95 -9.66 10.22 -11.48
N ALA A 96 -9.23 8.97 -11.64
CA ALA A 96 -7.91 8.54 -11.24
C ALA A 96 -6.81 9.20 -12.09
N VAL A 97 -5.79 9.72 -11.43
CA VAL A 97 -4.70 10.49 -12.03
C VAL A 97 -3.44 9.65 -12.11
N HIS A 98 -2.60 9.87 -13.11
CA HIS A 98 -1.34 9.15 -13.22
C HIS A 98 -0.38 9.52 -12.08
N LEU A 99 0.26 8.53 -11.46
CA LEU A 99 1.13 8.70 -10.28
C LEU A 99 2.20 9.78 -10.49
N LYS A 100 2.83 9.81 -11.66
CA LYS A 100 3.86 10.82 -11.99
C LYS A 100 3.34 12.25 -11.86
N LYS A 101 2.08 12.49 -12.25
CA LYS A 101 1.47 13.82 -12.13
C LYS A 101 1.25 14.18 -10.64
N ILE A 102 0.80 13.24 -9.83
CA ILE A 102 0.60 13.46 -8.39
C ILE A 102 1.91 13.76 -7.68
N LEU A 103 2.99 13.05 -8.01
CA LEU A 103 4.32 13.31 -7.44
C LEU A 103 4.87 14.68 -7.86
N ALA A 104 4.65 15.07 -9.10
CA ALA A 104 5.04 16.39 -9.58
C ALA A 104 4.26 17.53 -8.88
N GLU A 105 2.94 17.36 -8.70
CA GLU A 105 2.11 18.30 -7.95
C GLU A 105 2.56 18.40 -6.49
N TYR A 106 2.82 17.25 -5.84
CA TYR A 106 3.32 17.23 -4.46
C TYR A 106 4.65 18.00 -4.32
N SER A 107 5.61 17.72 -5.20
CA SER A 107 6.91 18.42 -5.17
C SER A 107 6.80 19.91 -5.44
N ALA A 108 5.89 20.31 -6.33
CA ALA A 108 5.63 21.73 -6.61
C ALA A 108 5.00 22.45 -5.41
N GLU A 109 4.16 21.78 -4.63
CA GLU A 109 3.47 22.34 -3.47
C GLU A 109 4.37 22.41 -2.23
N HIS A 110 5.19 21.37 -2.00
CA HIS A 110 5.97 21.21 -0.77
C HIS A 110 7.45 21.52 -0.93
N GLY A 111 7.92 21.72 -2.16
CA GLY A 111 9.34 22.01 -2.44
C GLY A 111 10.26 20.79 -2.35
N ASP A 112 9.73 19.62 -2.00
CA ASP A 112 10.48 18.37 -1.80
C ASP A 112 9.63 17.16 -2.16
N ARG A 113 10.23 15.96 -2.15
CA ARG A 113 9.55 14.67 -2.38
C ARG A 113 8.93 14.15 -1.09
N PRO A 114 7.80 13.39 -1.16
CA PRO A 114 7.26 12.76 0.04
C PRO A 114 8.24 11.72 0.62
N THR A 115 8.43 11.76 1.92
CA THR A 115 9.30 10.82 2.65
C THR A 115 8.53 9.59 3.12
N SER A 116 7.21 9.70 3.23
CA SER A 116 6.31 8.62 3.63
C SER A 116 5.11 8.54 2.71
N VAL A 117 4.86 7.35 2.15
CA VAL A 117 3.75 7.14 1.21
C VAL A 117 2.90 5.95 1.67
N LEU A 118 1.59 6.16 1.75
CA LEU A 118 0.60 5.09 1.82
C LEU A 118 0.13 4.75 0.41
N MET A 119 0.18 3.47 0.04
CA MET A 119 -0.40 2.99 -1.21
C MET A 119 -1.44 1.91 -0.94
N LEU A 120 -2.70 2.17 -1.26
CA LEU A 120 -3.79 1.22 -1.20
C LEU A 120 -3.95 0.53 -2.55
N VAL A 121 -3.82 -0.80 -2.57
CA VAL A 121 -4.02 -1.62 -3.77
C VAL A 121 -5.24 -2.50 -3.52
N GLY A 122 -6.25 -2.36 -4.38
CA GLY A 122 -7.51 -3.09 -4.29
C GLY A 122 -7.51 -4.43 -5.02
N PRO A 123 -8.58 -5.20 -4.87
CA PRO A 123 -8.83 -6.40 -5.66
C PRO A 123 -9.04 -6.03 -7.14
N GLU A 124 -8.99 -7.03 -8.04
CA GLU A 124 -9.15 -6.84 -9.49
C GLU A 124 -10.50 -6.18 -9.87
N GLY A 125 -11.51 -6.30 -9.02
CA GLY A 125 -12.81 -5.64 -9.18
C GLY A 125 -12.90 -4.22 -8.63
N ASP A 126 -11.74 -3.62 -8.25
CA ASP A 126 -11.65 -2.32 -7.55
C ASP A 126 -12.26 -2.35 -6.14
N PHE A 127 -12.05 -1.29 -5.38
CA PHE A 127 -12.73 -1.04 -4.11
C PHE A 127 -14.20 -0.71 -4.34
N THR A 128 -15.04 -0.92 -3.34
CA THR A 128 -16.43 -0.46 -3.38
C THR A 128 -16.49 1.08 -3.35
N PRO A 129 -17.59 1.69 -3.84
CA PRO A 129 -17.77 3.15 -3.74
C PRO A 129 -17.66 3.67 -2.30
N ALA A 130 -18.10 2.89 -1.32
CA ALA A 130 -18.00 3.24 0.10
C ALA A 130 -16.54 3.24 0.59
N GLU A 131 -15.75 2.23 0.21
CA GLU A 131 -14.32 2.15 0.53
C GLU A 131 -13.53 3.28 -0.13
N LEU A 132 -13.81 3.58 -1.41
CA LEU A 132 -13.20 4.71 -2.12
C LEU A 132 -13.54 6.04 -1.45
N SER A 133 -14.80 6.24 -1.07
CA SER A 133 -15.23 7.44 -0.36
C SER A 133 -14.54 7.59 0.99
N LEU A 134 -14.42 6.50 1.75
CA LEU A 134 -13.72 6.46 3.03
C LEU A 134 -12.23 6.79 2.86
N ALA A 135 -11.55 6.18 1.89
CA ALA A 135 -10.15 6.47 1.62
C ALA A 135 -9.94 7.95 1.25
N ARG A 136 -10.79 8.51 0.41
CA ARG A 136 -10.75 9.93 0.03
C ARG A 136 -10.98 10.86 1.20
N SER A 137 -11.91 10.55 2.10
CA SER A 137 -12.15 11.37 3.31
C SER A 137 -10.94 11.40 4.25
N HIS A 138 -10.02 10.43 4.12
CA HIS A 138 -8.74 10.39 4.83
C HIS A 138 -7.56 10.90 3.99
N GLY A 139 -7.82 11.57 2.87
CA GLY A 139 -6.79 12.22 2.06
C GLY A 139 -6.14 11.32 1.01
N CYS A 140 -6.65 10.11 0.76
CA CYS A 140 -6.13 9.26 -0.30
C CYS A 140 -6.49 9.81 -1.69
N ARG A 141 -5.48 10.00 -2.53
CA ARG A 141 -5.64 10.44 -3.92
C ARG A 141 -5.75 9.23 -4.85
N PRO A 142 -6.81 9.15 -5.69
CA PRO A 142 -6.97 8.05 -6.63
C PRO A 142 -5.93 8.12 -7.74
N ILE A 143 -5.26 6.99 -7.99
CA ILE A 143 -4.28 6.86 -9.07
C ILE A 143 -4.66 5.76 -10.04
N THR A 144 -4.35 5.98 -11.32
CA THR A 144 -4.37 4.95 -12.34
C THR A 144 -2.99 4.35 -12.54
N LEU A 145 -2.93 3.04 -12.73
CA LEU A 145 -1.71 2.29 -13.02
C LEU A 145 -1.54 2.02 -14.53
N GLY A 146 -2.38 2.63 -15.35
CA GLY A 146 -2.33 2.49 -16.80
C GLY A 146 -3.65 1.96 -17.39
N PRO A 147 -3.66 1.62 -18.68
CA PRO A 147 -4.89 1.28 -19.41
C PRO A 147 -5.40 -0.13 -19.16
N ILE A 148 -4.64 -0.98 -18.48
CA ILE A 148 -4.99 -2.38 -18.22
C ILE A 148 -5.19 -2.63 -16.74
N VAL A 149 -6.12 -3.52 -16.41
CA VAL A 149 -6.32 -3.97 -15.02
C VAL A 149 -5.22 -4.97 -14.68
N LEU A 150 -4.48 -4.67 -13.62
CA LEU A 150 -3.42 -5.51 -13.10
C LEU A 150 -3.95 -6.40 -11.97
N ARG A 151 -3.39 -7.61 -11.84
CA ARG A 151 -3.59 -8.41 -10.63
C ARG A 151 -2.98 -7.72 -9.43
N VAL A 152 -3.52 -7.96 -8.23
CA VAL A 152 -3.09 -7.30 -6.97
C VAL A 152 -1.58 -7.40 -6.77
N GLU A 153 -0.99 -8.56 -6.99
CA GLU A 153 0.46 -8.75 -6.83
C GLU A 153 1.25 -7.91 -7.83
N THR A 154 0.82 -7.91 -9.09
CA THR A 154 1.46 -7.13 -10.15
C THR A 154 1.33 -5.63 -9.88
N ALA A 155 0.13 -5.19 -9.47
CA ALA A 155 -0.12 -3.79 -9.11
C ALA A 155 0.75 -3.36 -7.91
N SER A 156 0.89 -4.21 -6.90
CA SER A 156 1.72 -3.95 -5.72
C SER A 156 3.20 -3.80 -6.08
N ILE A 157 3.73 -4.74 -6.88
CA ILE A 157 5.13 -4.69 -7.36
C ILE A 157 5.34 -3.44 -8.23
N TYR A 158 4.41 -3.17 -9.14
CA TYR A 158 4.48 -1.99 -10.02
C TYR A 158 4.52 -0.69 -9.20
N CYS A 159 3.61 -0.53 -8.23
CA CYS A 159 3.58 0.66 -7.37
C CYS A 159 4.87 0.83 -6.56
N LEU A 160 5.37 -0.25 -5.96
CA LEU A 160 6.62 -0.22 -5.20
C LEU A 160 7.80 0.16 -6.09
N SER A 161 7.92 -0.45 -7.27
CA SER A 161 9.01 -0.17 -8.20
C SER A 161 9.00 1.28 -8.67
N VAL A 162 7.82 1.81 -9.02
CA VAL A 162 7.71 3.21 -9.46
C VAL A 162 7.99 4.17 -8.32
N LEU A 163 7.43 3.93 -7.13
CA LEU A 163 7.69 4.76 -5.95
C LEU A 163 9.17 4.70 -5.55
N SER A 164 9.80 3.54 -5.64
CA SER A 164 11.22 3.37 -5.41
C SER A 164 12.05 4.21 -6.38
N TYR A 165 11.78 4.07 -7.66
CA TYR A 165 12.47 4.82 -8.72
C TYR A 165 12.31 6.33 -8.57
N GLU A 166 11.10 6.82 -8.29
CA GLU A 166 10.80 8.27 -8.23
C GLU A 166 11.27 8.91 -6.91
N LEU A 167 11.38 8.15 -5.82
CA LEU A 167 11.64 8.71 -4.50
C LEU A 167 13.07 8.45 -3.99
N LEU A 168 13.81 7.49 -4.57
CA LEU A 168 15.12 7.07 -4.07
C LEU A 168 16.30 7.53 -4.93
N VAL A 169 16.04 8.10 -6.09
CA VAL A 169 17.08 8.55 -7.04
C VAL A 169 17.31 10.05 -6.93
#